data_6e4837dc7b1bcc955ddc9727e1478649
#
_entry.id   6e4837dc7b1bcc955ddc9727e1478649
#
_cell.length_a   1.000
_cell.length_b   1.000
_cell.length_c   1.000
_cell.angle_alpha   90.00
_cell.angle_beta   90.00
_cell.angle_gamma   90.00
#
_symmetry.space_group_name_H-M   'P 1'
#
loop_
_entity.id
_entity.type
_entity.pdbx_description
1 polymer ?
#
loop_
_entity_poly.entity_id
_entity_poly.type
_entity_poly.pdbx_seq_one_letter_code
_entity_poly.pdbx_strand_id
1 'polypeptide(L)'
;VYKRQVIGGNGAGKSTMLNAVAGVWPVDMGKILIDGQDVTRLSEHQRAKYIGRVFQDPMMGTAATMQIDENLALAARRGLPRTLKIGITKKEHDTYYELLKTLDLGLEERMTSKVGLLSGGQRQAVTLLMATLKKPKLLLLDEHTAALDPKTAAKVLTLSEKIVEENHLTTLMITHNMKDAIKYGNRLIMMYEGHII
;
A
#
# COMPACT_ATOMS: atom_id res chain seq x y z
N VAL A 1 5.00 -14.13 -8.80
CA VAL A 1 4.70 -13.11 -7.77
C VAL A 1 5.69 -13.25 -6.62
N TYR A 2 6.44 -12.20 -6.31
CA TYR A 2 7.40 -12.23 -5.21
C TYR A 2 6.75 -11.61 -3.97
N LYS A 3 6.38 -12.45 -2.99
CA LYS A 3 5.82 -12.03 -1.70
C LYS A 3 6.88 -12.21 -0.62
N ARG A 4 7.57 -11.15 -0.24
CA ARG A 4 8.61 -11.17 0.79
C ARG A 4 8.05 -10.65 2.10
N GLN A 5 8.13 -11.47 3.14
CA GLN A 5 7.75 -11.10 4.49
C GLN A 5 8.97 -10.68 5.28
N VAL A 6 8.89 -9.55 5.97
CA VAL A 6 9.94 -9.05 6.86
C VAL A 6 9.45 -9.18 8.29
N ILE A 7 10.19 -9.92 9.09
CA ILE A 7 9.94 -10.11 10.51
C ILE A 7 11.14 -9.65 11.34
N GLY A 8 10.93 -9.46 12.63
CA GLY A 8 11.96 -9.07 13.59
C GLY A 8 11.34 -8.36 14.78
N GLY A 9 12.08 -8.26 15.87
CA GLY A 9 11.66 -7.56 17.07
C GLY A 9 11.44 -6.05 16.87
N ASN A 10 10.90 -5.38 17.89
CA ASN A 10 10.85 -3.92 17.90
C ASN A 10 12.28 -3.37 17.91
N GLY A 11 12.53 -2.31 17.13
CA GLY A 11 13.88 -1.75 16.97
C GLY A 11 14.80 -2.51 16.01
N ALA A 12 14.37 -3.64 15.41
CA ALA A 12 15.20 -4.41 14.47
C ALA A 12 15.52 -3.69 13.14
N GLY A 13 14.97 -2.49 12.88
CA GLY A 13 15.22 -1.71 11.68
C GLY A 13 14.24 -1.93 10.53
N LYS A 14 13.14 -2.69 10.73
CA LYS A 14 12.16 -3.01 9.67
C LYS A 14 11.57 -1.76 9.01
N SER A 15 11.00 -0.84 9.81
CA SER A 15 10.42 0.41 9.29
C SER A 15 11.48 1.35 8.74
N THR A 16 12.70 1.33 9.28
CA THR A 16 13.86 2.07 8.73
C THR A 16 14.16 1.60 7.31
N MET A 17 14.27 0.29 7.11
CA MET A 17 14.49 -0.30 5.79
C MET A 17 13.35 0.07 4.82
N LEU A 18 12.09 -0.04 5.26
CA LEU A 18 10.94 0.31 4.42
C LEU A 18 10.94 1.78 4.01
N ASN A 19 11.27 2.68 4.96
CA ASN A 19 11.37 4.12 4.71
C ASN A 19 12.53 4.46 3.77
N ALA A 20 13.67 3.78 3.89
CA ALA A 20 14.79 3.92 2.95
C ALA A 20 14.39 3.46 1.54
N VAL A 21 13.70 2.31 1.40
CA VAL A 21 13.18 1.84 0.11
C VAL A 21 12.15 2.79 -0.47
N ALA A 22 11.26 3.34 0.37
CA ALA A 22 10.25 4.31 -0.07
C ALA A 22 10.84 5.68 -0.45
N GLY A 23 12.07 6.01 -0.01
CA GLY A 23 12.73 7.28 -0.28
C GLY A 23 12.39 8.39 0.71
N VAL A 24 11.82 8.02 1.86
CA VAL A 24 11.57 8.94 2.98
C VAL A 24 12.90 9.33 3.63
N TRP A 25 13.81 8.35 3.78
CA TRP A 25 15.15 8.58 4.33
C TRP A 25 16.21 8.29 3.26
N PRO A 26 17.28 9.11 3.21
CA PRO A 26 18.41 8.87 2.33
C PRO A 26 19.17 7.61 2.77
N VAL A 27 19.91 7.04 1.83
CA VAL A 27 20.79 5.89 2.07
C VAL A 27 22.24 6.38 2.02
N ASP A 28 23.01 6.08 3.05
CA ASP A 28 24.41 6.52 3.15
C ASP A 28 25.32 5.76 2.18
N MET A 29 25.10 4.43 2.05
CA MET A 29 25.88 3.57 1.18
C MET A 29 24.98 2.53 0.48
N GLY A 30 25.46 2.00 -0.65
CA GLY A 30 24.77 0.99 -1.41
C GLY A 30 23.84 1.55 -2.47
N LYS A 31 22.98 0.68 -3.03
CA LYS A 31 22.03 1.03 -4.10
C LYS A 31 20.67 0.37 -3.86
N ILE A 32 19.62 1.08 -4.24
CA ILE A 32 18.24 0.56 -4.27
C ILE A 32 17.81 0.49 -5.73
N LEU A 33 17.53 -0.74 -6.20
CA LEU A 33 17.05 -1.00 -7.55
C LEU A 33 15.59 -1.48 -7.50
N ILE A 34 14.71 -0.87 -8.28
CA ILE A 34 13.32 -1.31 -8.44
C ILE A 34 13.10 -1.57 -9.94
N ASP A 35 12.82 -2.82 -10.28
CA ASP A 35 12.64 -3.27 -11.68
C ASP A 35 13.84 -2.86 -12.56
N GLY A 36 15.09 -3.05 -12.03
CA GLY A 36 16.33 -2.67 -12.70
C GLY A 36 16.66 -1.18 -12.71
N GLN A 37 15.76 -0.31 -12.26
CA GLN A 37 15.97 1.14 -12.18
C GLN A 37 16.65 1.51 -10.87
N ASP A 38 17.75 2.25 -10.94
CA ASP A 38 18.39 2.83 -9.75
C ASP A 38 17.56 4.01 -9.23
N VAL A 39 16.95 3.80 -8.07
CA VAL A 39 16.12 4.80 -7.39
C VAL A 39 16.79 5.38 -6.15
N THR A 40 18.05 5.06 -5.90
CA THR A 40 18.77 5.39 -4.66
C THR A 40 18.71 6.87 -4.31
N ARG A 41 18.88 7.75 -5.29
CA ARG A 41 18.86 9.21 -5.10
C ARG A 41 17.53 9.88 -5.38
N LEU A 42 16.52 9.10 -5.77
CA LEU A 42 15.18 9.64 -6.02
C LEU A 42 14.47 9.90 -4.69
N SER A 43 13.81 11.05 -4.60
CA SER A 43 12.94 11.39 -3.46
C SER A 43 11.67 10.52 -3.43
N GLU A 44 10.97 10.51 -2.30
CA GLU A 44 9.73 9.75 -2.12
C GLU A 44 8.70 10.01 -3.24
N HIS A 45 8.44 11.27 -3.59
CA HIS A 45 7.48 11.61 -4.64
C HIS A 45 7.92 11.13 -6.03
N GLN A 46 9.24 11.05 -6.30
CA GLN A 46 9.76 10.52 -7.56
C GLN A 46 9.67 8.98 -7.60
N ARG A 47 9.85 8.30 -6.44
CA ARG A 47 9.65 6.85 -6.33
C ARG A 47 8.17 6.45 -6.34
N ALA A 48 7.25 7.36 -6.04
CA ALA A 48 5.81 7.09 -6.01
C ALA A 48 5.24 6.54 -7.34
N LYS A 49 5.91 6.75 -8.46
CA LYS A 49 5.53 6.13 -9.74
C LYS A 49 5.83 4.63 -9.82
N TYR A 50 6.77 4.14 -9.00
CA TYR A 50 7.18 2.72 -8.96
C TYR A 50 6.60 1.99 -7.76
N ILE A 51 6.33 2.71 -6.65
CA ILE A 51 5.99 2.15 -5.34
C ILE A 51 4.54 2.46 -4.99
N GLY A 52 3.78 1.44 -4.57
CA GLY A 52 2.57 1.58 -3.78
C GLY A 52 2.91 1.38 -2.31
N ARG A 53 2.35 2.16 -1.41
CA ARG A 53 2.58 2.00 0.03
C ARG A 53 1.26 2.00 0.80
N VAL A 54 1.12 1.07 1.74
CA VAL A 54 0.05 1.01 2.72
C VAL A 54 0.68 1.09 4.10
N PHE A 55 0.18 2.01 4.92
CA PHE A 55 0.70 2.30 6.25
C PHE A 55 0.00 1.46 7.32
N GLN A 56 0.62 1.37 8.48
CA GLN A 56 0.05 0.73 9.66
C GLN A 56 -1.23 1.46 10.15
N ASP A 57 -1.18 2.79 10.19
CA ASP A 57 -2.35 3.60 10.51
C ASP A 57 -3.19 3.84 9.26
N PRO A 58 -4.45 3.36 9.24
CA PRO A 58 -5.37 3.59 8.10
C PRO A 58 -5.67 5.07 7.82
N MET A 59 -5.38 5.97 8.76
CA MET A 59 -5.54 7.43 8.57
C MET A 59 -4.45 8.00 7.68
N MET A 60 -3.27 7.39 7.68
CA MET A 60 -2.18 7.79 6.80
C MET A 60 -2.44 7.25 5.38
N GLY A 61 -2.16 8.04 4.38
CA GLY A 61 -2.35 7.65 2.98
C GLY A 61 -3.73 8.00 2.41
N THR A 62 -4.65 8.56 3.20
CA THR A 62 -5.94 9.06 2.73
C THR A 62 -6.19 10.50 3.19
N ALA A 63 -6.92 11.27 2.37
CA ALA A 63 -7.45 12.58 2.75
C ALA A 63 -8.83 12.39 3.41
N ALA A 64 -8.87 12.34 4.75
CA ALA A 64 -10.06 11.98 5.52
C ALA A 64 -11.28 12.89 5.26
N THR A 65 -11.04 14.16 4.91
CA THR A 65 -12.09 15.16 4.62
C THR A 65 -12.62 15.08 3.19
N MET A 66 -11.95 14.37 2.30
CA MET A 66 -12.32 14.16 0.90
C MET A 66 -13.17 12.90 0.72
N GLN A 67 -13.91 12.85 -0.38
CA GLN A 67 -14.74 11.71 -0.76
C GLN A 67 -13.89 10.50 -1.19
N ILE A 68 -14.49 9.33 -1.25
CA ILE A 68 -13.80 8.09 -1.66
C ILE A 68 -13.30 8.21 -3.11
N ASP A 69 -14.16 8.66 -4.03
CA ASP A 69 -13.83 8.85 -5.43
C ASP A 69 -12.74 9.92 -5.65
N GLU A 70 -12.75 11.01 -4.86
CA GLU A 70 -11.70 12.02 -4.88
C GLU A 70 -10.35 11.45 -4.42
N ASN A 71 -10.31 10.62 -3.38
CA ASN A 71 -9.10 9.93 -2.93
C ASN A 71 -8.58 8.98 -4.02
N LEU A 72 -9.46 8.20 -4.67
CA LEU A 72 -9.10 7.35 -5.81
C LEU A 72 -8.57 8.16 -6.99
N ALA A 73 -9.18 9.31 -7.28
CA ALA A 73 -8.74 10.20 -8.34
C ALA A 73 -7.33 10.77 -8.07
N LEU A 74 -7.01 11.12 -6.81
CA LEU A 74 -5.66 11.53 -6.42
C LEU A 74 -4.66 10.39 -6.63
N ALA A 75 -5.00 9.18 -6.20
CA ALA A 75 -4.16 7.99 -6.39
C ALA A 75 -3.95 7.65 -7.87
N ALA A 76 -4.99 7.77 -8.71
CA ALA A 76 -4.91 7.55 -10.15
C ALA A 76 -3.98 8.54 -10.86
N ARG A 77 -3.78 9.73 -10.30
CA ARG A 77 -2.91 10.77 -10.85
C ARG A 77 -1.48 10.72 -10.33
N ARG A 78 -1.16 9.76 -9.49
CA ARG A 78 0.20 9.55 -8.95
C ARG A 78 1.21 9.38 -10.08
N GLY A 79 2.29 10.18 -10.04
CA GLY A 79 3.35 10.15 -11.05
C GLY A 79 2.99 10.83 -12.38
N LEU A 80 1.81 11.45 -12.52
CA LEU A 80 1.43 12.22 -13.69
C LEU A 80 1.68 13.72 -13.46
N PRO A 81 1.92 14.49 -14.53
CA PRO A 81 2.03 15.94 -14.44
C PRO A 81 0.70 16.55 -13.97
N ARG A 82 0.79 17.57 -13.13
CA ARG A 82 -0.38 18.33 -12.67
C ARG A 82 -0.87 19.24 -13.79
N THR A 83 -2.15 19.10 -14.15
CA THR A 83 -2.79 19.90 -15.20
C THR A 83 -4.16 20.40 -14.73
N LEU A 84 -4.64 21.49 -15.33
CA LEU A 84 -6.01 21.99 -15.12
C LEU A 84 -7.01 21.12 -15.91
N LYS A 85 -7.31 19.93 -15.38
CA LYS A 85 -8.32 19.02 -15.94
C LYS A 85 -9.50 18.87 -14.97
N ILE A 86 -10.65 18.43 -15.51
CA ILE A 86 -11.82 18.04 -14.70
C ILE A 86 -11.37 17.03 -13.64
N GLY A 87 -11.80 17.23 -12.40
CA GLY A 87 -11.39 16.45 -11.26
C GLY A 87 -11.66 14.96 -11.41
N ILE A 88 -12.91 14.59 -11.77
CA ILE A 88 -13.33 13.22 -12.01
C ILE A 88 -14.25 13.22 -13.23
N THR A 89 -13.91 12.45 -14.26
CA THR A 89 -14.77 12.22 -15.41
C THR A 89 -15.77 11.10 -15.14
N LYS A 90 -16.89 11.06 -15.87
CA LYS A 90 -17.87 9.96 -15.77
C LYS A 90 -17.19 8.58 -15.93
N LYS A 91 -16.30 8.44 -16.91
CA LYS A 91 -15.54 7.21 -17.14
C LYS A 91 -14.67 6.80 -15.94
N GLU A 92 -14.01 7.76 -15.30
CA GLU A 92 -13.23 7.49 -14.09
C GLU A 92 -14.14 7.07 -12.93
N HIS A 93 -15.27 7.75 -12.75
CA HIS A 93 -16.26 7.41 -11.73
C HIS A 93 -16.76 5.96 -11.92
N ASP A 94 -17.18 5.58 -13.14
CA ASP A 94 -17.62 4.21 -13.45
C ASP A 94 -16.50 3.20 -13.19
N THR A 95 -15.25 3.52 -13.53
CA THR A 95 -14.09 2.68 -13.23
C THR A 95 -13.90 2.49 -11.72
N TYR A 96 -14.02 3.57 -10.93
CA TYR A 96 -13.87 3.48 -9.48
C TYR A 96 -15.01 2.71 -8.83
N TYR A 97 -16.23 2.81 -9.35
CA TYR A 97 -17.37 2.02 -8.92
C TYR A 97 -17.08 0.51 -9.04
N GLU A 98 -16.65 0.06 -10.23
CA GLU A 98 -16.33 -1.35 -10.45
C GLU A 98 -15.15 -1.82 -9.57
N LEU A 99 -14.12 -0.99 -9.39
CA LEU A 99 -13.00 -1.33 -8.51
C LEU A 99 -13.42 -1.45 -7.04
N LEU A 100 -14.25 -0.54 -6.54
CA LEU A 100 -14.75 -0.59 -5.17
C LEU A 100 -15.64 -1.82 -4.94
N LYS A 101 -16.44 -2.20 -5.92
CA LYS A 101 -17.26 -3.41 -5.90
C LYS A 101 -16.44 -4.68 -5.71
N THR A 102 -15.20 -4.73 -6.25
CA THR A 102 -14.30 -5.89 -6.04
C THR A 102 -13.87 -6.08 -4.59
N LEU A 103 -14.01 -5.05 -3.74
CA LEU A 103 -13.68 -5.11 -2.32
C LEU A 103 -14.75 -5.82 -1.48
N ASP A 104 -15.98 -5.95 -2.00
CA ASP A 104 -17.14 -6.56 -1.31
C ASP A 104 -17.42 -5.93 0.09
N LEU A 105 -17.41 -4.57 0.13
CA LEU A 105 -17.59 -3.78 1.36
C LEU A 105 -18.73 -2.77 1.24
N GLY A 106 -19.49 -2.76 0.13
CA GLY A 106 -20.57 -1.82 -0.15
C GLY A 106 -20.11 -0.37 -0.30
N LEU A 107 -18.84 -0.16 -0.65
CA LEU A 107 -18.24 1.17 -0.79
C LEU A 107 -18.58 1.82 -2.13
N GLU A 108 -18.91 1.04 -3.12
CA GLU A 108 -19.37 1.47 -4.45
C GLU A 108 -20.63 2.33 -4.37
N GLU A 109 -21.54 2.04 -3.43
CA GLU A 109 -22.76 2.80 -3.19
C GLU A 109 -22.53 4.09 -2.36
N ARG A 110 -21.30 4.28 -1.86
CA ARG A 110 -20.94 5.36 -0.93
C ARG A 110 -19.75 6.19 -1.41
N MET A 111 -19.52 6.25 -2.72
CA MET A 111 -18.36 6.92 -3.32
C MET A 111 -18.21 8.39 -2.93
N THR A 112 -19.35 9.09 -2.73
CA THR A 112 -19.39 10.49 -2.29
C THR A 112 -19.27 10.66 -0.77
N SER A 113 -19.20 9.57 0.00
CA SER A 113 -18.95 9.65 1.45
C SER A 113 -17.51 10.04 1.72
N LYS A 114 -17.28 10.85 2.77
CA LYS A 114 -15.94 11.21 3.23
C LYS A 114 -15.22 9.97 3.77
N VAL A 115 -13.97 9.78 3.39
CA VAL A 115 -13.15 8.65 3.85
C VAL A 115 -13.02 8.62 5.39
N GLY A 116 -13.05 9.79 6.04
CA GLY A 116 -13.04 9.91 7.50
C GLY A 116 -14.20 9.19 8.21
N LEU A 117 -15.30 8.92 7.52
CA LEU A 117 -16.49 8.24 8.07
C LEU A 117 -16.43 6.71 7.91
N LEU A 118 -15.41 6.17 7.26
CA LEU A 118 -15.24 4.74 7.07
C LEU A 118 -14.70 4.08 8.34
N SER A 119 -15.07 2.81 8.55
CA SER A 119 -14.41 1.98 9.56
C SER A 119 -12.93 1.79 9.24
N GLY A 120 -12.11 1.41 10.23
CA GLY A 120 -10.69 1.17 10.02
C GLY A 120 -10.42 0.17 8.89
N GLY A 121 -11.15 -0.95 8.85
CA GLY A 121 -11.01 -1.96 7.80
C GLY A 121 -11.45 -1.48 6.42
N GLN A 122 -12.56 -0.75 6.33
CA GLN A 122 -13.01 -0.15 5.07
C GLN A 122 -11.97 0.86 4.54
N ARG A 123 -11.43 1.70 5.42
CA ARG A 123 -10.40 2.68 5.05
C ARG A 123 -9.12 1.98 4.60
N GLN A 124 -8.70 0.92 5.29
CA GLN A 124 -7.54 0.13 4.92
C GLN A 124 -7.71 -0.53 3.54
N ALA A 125 -8.90 -1.05 3.24
CA ALA A 125 -9.21 -1.60 1.93
C ALA A 125 -9.15 -0.53 0.82
N VAL A 126 -9.69 0.68 1.08
CA VAL A 126 -9.57 1.82 0.15
C VAL A 126 -8.09 2.21 -0.04
N THR A 127 -7.30 2.29 1.04
CA THR A 127 -5.86 2.60 0.97
C THR A 127 -5.10 1.57 0.13
N LEU A 128 -5.42 0.28 0.31
CA LEU A 128 -4.83 -0.79 -0.49
C LEU A 128 -5.19 -0.65 -1.98
N LEU A 129 -6.46 -0.38 -2.28
CA LEU A 129 -6.90 -0.13 -3.66
C LEU A 129 -6.17 1.07 -4.26
N MET A 130 -6.07 2.19 -3.53
CA MET A 130 -5.32 3.37 -3.95
C MET A 130 -3.84 3.05 -4.23
N ALA A 131 -3.19 2.26 -3.36
CA ALA A 131 -1.79 1.89 -3.51
C ALA A 131 -1.55 1.04 -4.77
N THR A 132 -2.52 0.21 -5.16
CA THR A 132 -2.42 -0.76 -6.26
C THR A 132 -3.01 -0.29 -7.59
N LEU A 133 -3.80 0.79 -7.58
CA LEU A 133 -4.54 1.32 -8.74
C LEU A 133 -3.67 1.54 -9.99
N LYS A 134 -2.43 1.96 -9.81
CA LYS A 134 -1.46 2.21 -10.89
C LYS A 134 -0.51 1.02 -11.12
N LYS A 135 -0.84 -0.17 -10.62
CA LYS A 135 -0.03 -1.39 -10.74
C LYS A 135 1.46 -1.11 -10.45
N PRO A 136 1.83 -0.79 -9.20
CA PRO A 136 3.20 -0.43 -8.86
C PRO A 136 4.14 -1.60 -9.11
N LYS A 137 5.43 -1.32 -9.34
CA LYS A 137 6.49 -2.33 -9.46
C LYS A 137 6.80 -2.98 -8.12
N LEU A 138 6.57 -2.25 -7.02
CA LEU A 138 6.77 -2.71 -5.66
C LEU A 138 5.62 -2.21 -4.76
N LEU A 139 4.98 -3.13 -4.06
CA LEU A 139 3.99 -2.81 -3.04
C LEU A 139 4.63 -2.97 -1.66
N LEU A 140 4.60 -1.92 -0.85
CA LEU A 140 5.08 -1.91 0.53
C LEU A 140 3.88 -1.95 1.48
N LEU A 141 3.81 -2.97 2.31
CA LEU A 141 2.77 -3.17 3.32
C LEU A 141 3.41 -3.12 4.71
N ASP A 142 3.17 -2.04 5.46
CA ASP A 142 3.77 -1.80 6.76
C ASP A 142 2.76 -2.14 7.85
N GLU A 143 2.78 -3.39 8.35
CA GLU A 143 1.90 -3.86 9.44
C GLU A 143 0.42 -3.44 9.25
N HIS A 144 -0.03 -3.42 8.02
CA HIS A 144 -1.27 -2.78 7.56
C HIS A 144 -2.57 -3.36 8.16
N THR A 145 -2.46 -4.37 9.01
CA THR A 145 -3.61 -4.96 9.72
C THR A 145 -3.49 -4.87 11.25
N ALA A 146 -2.37 -4.32 11.77
CA ALA A 146 -2.10 -4.31 13.19
C ALA A 146 -3.08 -3.46 14.01
N ALA A 147 -3.64 -2.40 13.41
CA ALA A 147 -4.60 -1.50 14.06
C ALA A 147 -6.07 -1.98 13.93
N LEU A 148 -6.31 -3.17 13.36
CA LEU A 148 -7.64 -3.71 13.10
C LEU A 148 -8.00 -4.83 14.08
N ASP A 149 -9.28 -5.02 14.33
CA ASP A 149 -9.76 -6.20 15.05
C ASP A 149 -9.46 -7.49 14.27
N PRO A 150 -9.32 -8.65 14.93
CA PRO A 150 -8.85 -9.89 14.29
C PRO A 150 -9.70 -10.34 13.10
N LYS A 151 -11.03 -10.15 13.15
CA LYS A 151 -11.94 -10.54 12.07
C LYS A 151 -11.76 -9.65 10.84
N THR A 152 -11.64 -8.36 11.06
CA THR A 152 -11.41 -7.38 10.00
C THR A 152 -10.00 -7.52 9.42
N ALA A 153 -8.98 -7.74 10.27
CA ALA A 153 -7.61 -8.00 9.84
C ALA A 153 -7.52 -9.20 8.90
N ALA A 154 -8.19 -10.31 9.23
CA ALA A 154 -8.23 -11.50 8.37
C ALA A 154 -8.85 -11.19 6.98
N LYS A 155 -9.94 -10.42 6.95
CA LYS A 155 -10.56 -10.00 5.66
C LYS A 155 -9.62 -9.13 4.83
N VAL A 156 -8.96 -8.14 5.45
CA VAL A 156 -8.02 -7.25 4.77
C VAL A 156 -6.80 -8.02 4.25
N LEU A 157 -6.28 -8.99 5.00
CA LEU A 157 -5.18 -9.86 4.55
C LEU A 157 -5.58 -10.69 3.34
N THR A 158 -6.76 -11.34 3.36
CA THR A 158 -7.28 -12.10 2.22
C THR A 158 -7.47 -11.21 0.98
N LEU A 159 -8.00 -10.00 1.18
CA LEU A 159 -8.14 -9.00 0.10
C LEU A 159 -6.78 -8.58 -0.45
N SER A 160 -5.79 -8.34 0.43
CA SER A 160 -4.42 -7.99 0.03
C SER A 160 -3.79 -9.09 -0.82
N GLU A 161 -3.97 -10.36 -0.42
CA GLU A 161 -3.48 -11.51 -1.17
C GLU A 161 -4.11 -11.57 -2.56
N LYS A 162 -5.44 -11.49 -2.62
CA LYS A 162 -6.18 -11.49 -3.90
C LYS A 162 -5.66 -10.41 -4.85
N ILE A 163 -5.56 -9.15 -4.38
CA ILE A 163 -5.09 -8.03 -5.21
C ILE A 163 -3.65 -8.24 -5.67
N VAL A 164 -2.76 -8.73 -4.79
CA VAL A 164 -1.35 -9.00 -5.12
C VAL A 164 -1.23 -10.10 -6.18
N GLU A 165 -2.02 -11.16 -6.09
CA GLU A 165 -2.01 -12.27 -7.05
C GLU A 165 -2.59 -11.88 -8.40
N GLU A 166 -3.78 -11.29 -8.42
CA GLU A 166 -4.46 -10.87 -9.65
C GLU A 166 -3.66 -9.85 -10.46
N ASN A 167 -2.92 -8.97 -9.77
CA ASN A 167 -2.10 -7.95 -10.43
C ASN A 167 -0.61 -8.32 -10.56
N HIS A 168 -0.22 -9.53 -10.13
CA HIS A 168 1.16 -10.03 -10.17
C HIS A 168 2.18 -9.08 -9.52
N LEU A 169 1.84 -8.49 -8.37
CA LEU A 169 2.65 -7.47 -7.72
C LEU A 169 3.81 -8.08 -6.94
N THR A 170 5.01 -7.49 -7.08
CA THR A 170 6.09 -7.73 -6.13
C THR A 170 5.77 -7.01 -4.82
N THR A 171 5.76 -7.75 -3.70
CA THR A 171 5.31 -7.22 -2.41
C THR A 171 6.38 -7.41 -1.34
N LEU A 172 6.62 -6.39 -0.55
CA LEU A 172 7.38 -6.42 0.69
C LEU A 172 6.43 -6.08 1.83
N MET A 173 6.17 -7.05 2.73
CA MET A 173 5.25 -6.90 3.84
C MET A 173 6.00 -7.03 5.16
N ILE A 174 5.83 -6.06 6.04
CA ILE A 174 6.24 -6.17 7.45
C ILE A 174 5.05 -6.74 8.23
N THR A 175 5.30 -7.75 9.06
CA THR A 175 4.32 -8.30 9.99
C THR A 175 4.99 -8.76 11.28
N HIS A 176 4.28 -8.64 12.39
CA HIS A 176 4.65 -9.25 13.67
C HIS A 176 4.07 -10.66 13.84
N ASN A 177 3.11 -11.04 13.00
CA ASN A 177 2.46 -12.34 13.09
C ASN A 177 3.20 -13.36 12.24
N MET A 178 3.91 -14.29 12.87
CA MET A 178 4.65 -15.36 12.22
C MET A 178 3.75 -16.26 11.36
N LYS A 179 2.52 -16.54 11.81
CA LYS A 179 1.58 -17.39 11.06
C LYS A 179 1.20 -16.70 9.72
N ASP A 180 0.96 -15.40 9.75
CA ASP A 180 0.66 -14.63 8.55
C ASP A 180 1.90 -14.54 7.63
N ALA A 181 3.10 -14.37 8.21
CA ALA A 181 4.34 -14.34 7.44
C ALA A 181 4.55 -15.63 6.64
N ILE A 182 4.30 -16.80 7.25
CA ILE A 182 4.44 -18.10 6.61
C ILE A 182 3.31 -18.34 5.59
N LYS A 183 2.08 -17.97 5.95
CA LYS A 183 0.91 -18.22 5.11
C LYS A 183 0.91 -17.39 3.83
N TYR A 184 1.23 -16.10 3.93
CA TYR A 184 1.10 -15.13 2.83
C TYR A 184 2.43 -14.81 2.12
N GLY A 185 3.56 -15.31 2.63
CA GLY A 185 4.88 -15.09 2.05
C GLY A 185 5.41 -16.29 1.28
N ASN A 186 6.19 -16.05 0.24
CA ASN A 186 6.99 -17.08 -0.41
C ASN A 186 8.50 -16.95 -0.09
N ARG A 187 8.90 -15.90 0.62
CA ARG A 187 10.23 -15.70 1.18
C ARG A 187 10.16 -14.91 2.47
N LEU A 188 10.84 -15.39 3.49
CA LEU A 188 10.98 -14.75 4.78
C LEU A 188 12.32 -14.05 4.89
N ILE A 189 12.33 -12.83 5.40
CA ILE A 189 13.52 -12.05 5.73
C ILE A 189 13.42 -11.75 7.23
N MET A 190 14.40 -12.18 7.99
CA MET A 190 14.50 -11.90 9.41
C MET A 190 15.48 -10.76 9.64
N MET A 191 15.08 -9.77 10.46
CA MET A 191 15.92 -8.64 10.84
C MET A 191 16.19 -8.64 12.32
N TYR A 192 17.43 -8.39 12.68
CA TYR A 192 17.88 -8.24 14.06
C TYR A 192 18.96 -7.15 14.12
N GLU A 193 18.80 -6.16 15.01
CA GLU A 193 19.74 -5.05 15.22
C GLU A 193 20.23 -4.36 13.93
N GLY A 194 19.30 -4.14 12.98
CA GLY A 194 19.60 -3.48 11.72
C GLY A 194 20.19 -4.38 10.63
N HIS A 195 20.39 -5.67 10.91
CA HIS A 195 20.95 -6.65 9.98
C HIS A 195 19.91 -7.66 9.52
N ILE A 196 20.10 -8.20 8.31
CA ILE A 196 19.37 -9.37 7.81
C ILE A 196 20.13 -10.61 8.24
N ILE A 197 19.46 -11.56 8.88
CA ILE A 197 19.99 -12.80 9.41
C ILE A 197 19.30 -14.02 8.80
#